data_1642067c94c119c939aa4ca4f1d91c34
#
_entry.id   1642067c94c119c939aa4ca4f1d91c34
#
_cell.length_a   1.000
_cell.length_b   1.000
_cell.length_c   1.000
_cell.angle_alpha   90.00
_cell.angle_beta   90.00
_cell.angle_gamma   90.00
#
_symmetry.space_group_name_H-M   'P 1'
#
loop_
_entity.id
_entity.type
_entity.pdbx_description
1 polymer ?
#
loop_
_entity_poly.entity_id
_entity_poly.type
_entity_poly.pdbx_seq_one_letter_code
_entity_poly.pdbx_strand_id
1 'polypeptide(L)'
;MKISIITVCKNAENAIERTILSVVTQSCFAENIEYVIIDGASTDKTAEIIKQYADKYPIKWISEPDSGIYNAMNKGIKLSSGDYLLFLNAGDYLIHYNVIKSLTNLFESGEFELIHGNTFCVDPKTEQYAVKSVPETPEVDFFYLDTLPHQATFYKKEVFEKFGGYEENFTIISDNILNKKLLCDYRVSAKHVDQVISVFVCDGISSTNNKLDLEERKIFQKNYFSDEEIKQIKAKLIVLPSKKKKSLLRFIAKILIKIRTWQNKNGE
;
A
#
# COMPACT_ATOMS: atom_id res chain seq x y z
N MET A 1 -21.49 9.72 -0.20
CA MET A 1 -20.22 9.26 -0.79
C MET A 1 -19.86 7.88 -0.30
N LYS A 2 -19.30 7.02 -1.15
CA LYS A 2 -19.00 5.62 -0.86
C LYS A 2 -17.50 5.32 -1.02
N ILE A 3 -16.92 4.61 -0.07
CA ILE A 3 -15.52 4.19 -0.10
C ILE A 3 -15.49 2.68 -0.35
N SER A 4 -14.82 2.23 -1.41
CA SER A 4 -14.55 0.81 -1.61
C SER A 4 -13.23 0.44 -0.94
N ILE A 5 -13.28 -0.44 0.05
CA ILE A 5 -12.10 -1.06 0.64
C ILE A 5 -11.89 -2.39 -0.09
N ILE A 6 -10.71 -2.57 -0.66
CA ILE A 6 -10.33 -3.72 -1.47
C ILE A 6 -9.29 -4.51 -0.71
N THR A 7 -9.60 -5.75 -0.37
CA THR A 7 -8.65 -6.71 0.20
C THR A 7 -8.29 -7.74 -0.84
N VAL A 8 -6.99 -7.93 -1.09
CA VAL A 8 -6.49 -9.05 -1.88
C VAL A 8 -5.80 -10.06 -0.98
N CYS A 9 -5.99 -11.33 -1.23
CA CYS A 9 -5.45 -12.42 -0.41
C CYS A 9 -5.15 -13.68 -1.23
N LYS A 10 -4.20 -14.46 -0.74
CA LYS A 10 -3.93 -15.82 -1.19
C LYS A 10 -3.26 -16.59 -0.07
N ASN A 11 -3.86 -17.72 0.34
CA ASN A 11 -3.38 -18.55 1.44
C ASN A 11 -3.10 -17.73 2.71
N ALA A 12 -4.11 -16.98 3.16
CA ALA A 12 -4.02 -16.01 4.25
C ALA A 12 -4.91 -16.36 5.46
N GLU A 13 -5.13 -17.65 5.72
CA GLU A 13 -6.05 -18.13 6.79
C GLU A 13 -5.71 -17.55 8.17
N ASN A 14 -4.44 -17.28 8.46
CA ASN A 14 -3.99 -16.72 9.74
C ASN A 14 -4.06 -15.18 9.81
N ALA A 15 -4.40 -14.51 8.71
CA ALA A 15 -4.30 -13.06 8.59
C ALA A 15 -5.60 -12.38 8.16
N ILE A 16 -6.39 -13.05 7.31
CA ILE A 16 -7.56 -12.45 6.64
C ILE A 16 -8.64 -12.01 7.62
N GLU A 17 -8.88 -12.77 8.70
CA GLU A 17 -9.92 -12.47 9.67
C GLU A 17 -9.72 -11.10 10.34
N ARG A 18 -8.49 -10.79 10.77
CA ARG A 18 -8.13 -9.50 11.35
C ARG A 18 -8.42 -8.34 10.39
N THR A 19 -8.08 -8.52 9.12
CA THR A 19 -8.35 -7.50 8.09
C THR A 19 -9.84 -7.30 7.93
N ILE A 20 -10.62 -8.36 7.78
CA ILE A 20 -12.08 -8.29 7.64
C ILE A 20 -12.70 -7.58 8.85
N LEU A 21 -12.36 -7.99 10.06
CA LEU A 21 -12.88 -7.38 11.29
C LEU A 21 -12.60 -5.88 11.34
N SER A 22 -11.41 -5.44 10.97
CA SER A 22 -11.05 -4.01 11.00
C SER A 22 -11.90 -3.16 10.06
N VAL A 23 -12.44 -3.77 8.98
CA VAL A 23 -13.32 -3.10 8.02
C VAL A 23 -14.78 -3.15 8.44
N VAL A 24 -15.30 -4.34 8.77
CA VAL A 24 -16.73 -4.51 9.08
C VAL A 24 -17.15 -3.87 10.41
N THR A 25 -16.18 -3.59 11.29
CA THR A 25 -16.42 -2.87 12.56
C THR A 25 -16.26 -1.36 12.45
N GLN A 26 -15.99 -0.81 11.26
CA GLN A 26 -15.98 0.65 11.08
C GLN A 26 -17.36 1.22 11.40
N SER A 27 -17.41 2.32 12.14
CA SER A 27 -18.67 2.93 12.63
C SER A 27 -19.61 3.40 11.51
N CYS A 28 -19.09 3.59 10.28
CA CYS A 28 -19.85 3.97 9.09
C CYS A 28 -19.93 2.83 8.05
N PHE A 29 -19.70 1.59 8.46
CA PHE A 29 -19.62 0.45 7.51
C PHE A 29 -20.87 0.30 6.66
N ALA A 30 -22.04 0.27 7.29
CA ALA A 30 -23.30 0.04 6.58
C ALA A 30 -23.69 1.17 5.62
N GLU A 31 -23.23 2.38 5.87
CA GLU A 31 -23.65 3.60 5.18
C GLU A 31 -22.71 4.02 4.07
N ASN A 32 -21.41 3.92 4.33
CA ASN A 32 -20.39 4.54 3.47
C ASN A 32 -19.34 3.57 2.92
N ILE A 33 -19.30 2.31 3.35
CA ILE A 33 -18.26 1.38 2.93
C ILE A 33 -18.85 0.29 2.02
N GLU A 34 -18.20 0.09 0.88
CA GLU A 34 -18.29 -1.11 0.08
C GLU A 34 -17.05 -1.95 0.36
N TYR A 35 -17.24 -3.21 0.76
CA TYR A 35 -16.12 -4.09 1.01
C TYR A 35 -16.01 -5.14 -0.10
N VAL A 36 -14.84 -5.18 -0.76
CA VAL A 36 -14.54 -6.08 -1.88
C VAL A 36 -13.35 -6.95 -1.51
N ILE A 37 -13.49 -8.28 -1.62
CA ILE A 37 -12.38 -9.22 -1.36
C ILE A 37 -12.09 -10.03 -2.63
N ILE A 38 -10.82 -10.05 -3.02
CA ILE A 38 -10.31 -10.84 -4.15
C ILE A 38 -9.39 -11.91 -3.58
N ASP A 39 -9.85 -13.16 -3.63
CA ASP A 39 -9.08 -14.32 -3.25
C ASP A 39 -8.45 -14.97 -4.48
N GLY A 40 -7.12 -15.12 -4.47
CA GLY A 40 -6.32 -15.70 -5.54
C GLY A 40 -6.40 -17.23 -5.65
N ALA A 41 -7.60 -17.80 -5.49
CA ALA A 41 -7.86 -19.25 -5.43
C ALA A 41 -7.03 -19.91 -4.30
N SER A 42 -7.24 -19.48 -3.08
CA SER A 42 -6.60 -20.07 -1.90
C SER A 42 -6.93 -21.54 -1.73
N THR A 43 -5.98 -22.31 -1.23
CA THR A 43 -6.08 -23.75 -0.98
C THR A 43 -6.13 -24.09 0.53
N ASP A 44 -5.96 -23.09 1.38
CA ASP A 44 -6.14 -23.16 2.82
C ASP A 44 -7.58 -22.73 3.22
N LYS A 45 -7.80 -22.39 4.49
CA LYS A 45 -9.12 -21.98 5.00
C LYS A 45 -9.50 -20.54 4.66
N THR A 46 -8.72 -19.80 3.87
CA THR A 46 -8.97 -18.38 3.56
C THR A 46 -10.38 -18.17 2.99
N ALA A 47 -10.75 -18.89 1.94
CA ALA A 47 -12.06 -18.76 1.30
C ALA A 47 -13.23 -19.14 2.24
N GLU A 48 -13.02 -20.11 3.12
CA GLU A 48 -14.00 -20.54 4.12
C GLU A 48 -14.26 -19.42 5.15
N ILE A 49 -13.18 -18.78 5.64
CA ILE A 49 -13.27 -17.63 6.54
C ILE A 49 -13.99 -16.45 5.87
N ILE A 50 -13.62 -16.10 4.64
CA ILE A 50 -14.27 -15.02 3.88
C ILE A 50 -15.77 -15.28 3.78
N LYS A 51 -16.17 -16.51 3.42
CA LYS A 51 -17.57 -16.90 3.30
C LYS A 51 -18.33 -16.73 4.61
N GLN A 52 -17.76 -17.13 5.74
CA GLN A 52 -18.39 -16.98 7.06
C GLN A 52 -18.72 -15.52 7.41
N TYR A 53 -17.87 -14.58 6.97
CA TYR A 53 -18.11 -13.14 7.16
C TYR A 53 -19.07 -12.59 6.09
N ALA A 54 -19.00 -13.04 4.85
CA ALA A 54 -19.90 -12.61 3.78
C ALA A 54 -21.34 -13.07 4.03
N ASP A 55 -21.57 -14.16 4.77
CA ASP A 55 -22.89 -14.60 5.20
C ASP A 55 -23.51 -13.65 6.28
N LYS A 56 -22.69 -12.81 6.95
CA LYS A 56 -23.11 -11.89 8.01
C LYS A 56 -23.08 -10.41 7.61
N TYR A 57 -22.22 -10.06 6.68
CA TYR A 57 -21.96 -8.68 6.26
C TYR A 57 -22.06 -8.55 4.73
N PRO A 58 -22.44 -7.39 4.18
CA PRO A 58 -22.51 -7.16 2.75
C PRO A 58 -21.13 -7.05 2.11
N ILE A 59 -20.42 -8.17 2.02
CA ILE A 59 -19.10 -8.29 1.42
C ILE A 59 -19.26 -8.84 -0.01
N LYS A 60 -18.74 -8.11 -1.01
CA LYS A 60 -18.57 -8.65 -2.35
C LYS A 60 -17.26 -9.42 -2.40
N TRP A 61 -17.26 -10.66 -2.86
CA TRP A 61 -16.02 -11.40 -3.00
C TRP A 61 -16.03 -12.36 -4.17
N ILE A 62 -14.83 -12.62 -4.70
CA ILE A 62 -14.58 -13.67 -5.69
C ILE A 62 -13.35 -14.46 -5.27
N SER A 63 -13.33 -15.75 -5.65
CA SER A 63 -12.17 -16.63 -5.51
C SER A 63 -11.85 -17.21 -6.88
N GLU A 64 -10.74 -16.77 -7.45
CA GLU A 64 -10.28 -17.23 -8.77
C GLU A 64 -8.77 -17.04 -8.91
N PRO A 65 -8.06 -17.81 -9.75
CA PRO A 65 -6.64 -17.65 -9.96
C PRO A 65 -6.28 -16.22 -10.41
N ASP A 66 -5.17 -15.71 -9.90
CA ASP A 66 -4.55 -14.47 -10.33
C ASP A 66 -3.09 -14.69 -10.79
N SER A 67 -2.55 -13.76 -11.56
CA SER A 67 -1.15 -13.73 -11.98
C SER A 67 -0.22 -12.99 -11.00
N GLY A 68 -0.74 -12.58 -9.84
CA GLY A 68 -0.01 -11.86 -8.80
C GLY A 68 -0.87 -10.79 -8.11
N ILE A 69 -0.32 -10.20 -7.05
CA ILE A 69 -1.03 -9.27 -6.17
C ILE A 69 -1.65 -8.08 -6.95
N TYR A 70 -0.95 -7.51 -7.91
CA TYR A 70 -1.44 -6.36 -8.67
C TYR A 70 -2.52 -6.73 -9.70
N ASN A 71 -2.52 -7.97 -10.21
CA ASN A 71 -3.65 -8.49 -11.00
C ASN A 71 -4.90 -8.60 -10.11
N ALA A 72 -4.77 -9.13 -8.89
CA ALA A 72 -5.87 -9.19 -7.93
C ALA A 72 -6.35 -7.78 -7.54
N MET A 73 -5.45 -6.81 -7.30
CA MET A 73 -5.82 -5.41 -7.04
C MET A 73 -6.59 -4.79 -8.24
N ASN A 74 -6.15 -5.04 -9.47
CA ASN A 74 -6.84 -4.57 -10.68
C ASN A 74 -8.23 -5.19 -10.86
N LYS A 75 -8.42 -6.47 -10.47
CA LYS A 75 -9.76 -7.08 -10.40
C LYS A 75 -10.63 -6.35 -9.37
N GLY A 76 -10.06 -6.03 -8.20
CA GLY A 76 -10.73 -5.27 -7.16
C GLY A 76 -11.20 -3.88 -7.64
N ILE A 77 -10.37 -3.15 -8.39
CA ILE A 77 -10.75 -1.87 -9.01
C ILE A 77 -11.98 -2.03 -9.91
N LYS A 78 -11.98 -3.06 -10.76
CA LYS A 78 -13.09 -3.33 -11.70
C LYS A 78 -14.41 -3.68 -10.98
N LEU A 79 -14.34 -4.39 -9.86
CA LEU A 79 -15.52 -4.80 -9.09
C LEU A 79 -16.05 -3.70 -8.16
N SER A 80 -15.25 -2.70 -7.86
CA SER A 80 -15.58 -1.61 -6.95
C SER A 80 -16.50 -0.59 -7.61
N SER A 81 -17.43 -0.03 -6.81
CA SER A 81 -18.37 0.99 -7.26
C SER A 81 -18.29 2.30 -6.43
N GLY A 82 -17.43 2.34 -5.42
CA GLY A 82 -17.26 3.52 -4.57
C GLY A 82 -16.53 4.68 -5.27
N ASP A 83 -16.71 5.87 -4.73
CA ASP A 83 -16.09 7.09 -5.24
C ASP A 83 -14.58 7.14 -4.98
N TYR A 84 -14.15 6.57 -3.84
CA TYR A 84 -12.74 6.39 -3.48
C TYR A 84 -12.44 4.92 -3.20
N LEU A 85 -11.21 4.50 -3.52
CA LEU A 85 -10.71 3.15 -3.31
C LEU A 85 -9.56 3.17 -2.30
N LEU A 86 -9.56 2.23 -1.36
CA LEU A 86 -8.46 1.94 -0.44
C LEU A 86 -8.06 0.47 -0.60
N PHE A 87 -6.77 0.20 -0.75
CA PHE A 87 -6.25 -1.17 -0.80
C PHE A 87 -5.72 -1.58 0.58
N LEU A 88 -6.35 -2.57 1.18
CA LEU A 88 -6.00 -3.10 2.50
C LEU A 88 -5.79 -4.61 2.39
N ASN A 89 -4.57 -5.02 2.06
CA ASN A 89 -4.25 -6.42 1.80
C ASN A 89 -4.41 -7.30 3.05
N ALA A 90 -4.62 -8.60 2.85
CA ALA A 90 -4.75 -9.53 3.97
C ALA A 90 -3.51 -9.48 4.89
N GLY A 91 -3.75 -9.27 6.18
CA GLY A 91 -2.71 -9.02 7.19
C GLY A 91 -2.65 -7.57 7.66
N ASP A 92 -2.90 -6.61 6.79
CA ASP A 92 -3.02 -5.20 7.15
C ASP A 92 -4.41 -4.91 7.73
N TYR A 93 -4.53 -3.85 8.53
CA TYR A 93 -5.83 -3.49 9.13
C TYR A 93 -5.92 -2.00 9.44
N LEU A 94 -7.15 -1.48 9.47
CA LEU A 94 -7.42 -0.10 9.88
C LEU A 94 -7.10 0.07 11.37
N ILE A 95 -6.45 1.19 11.72
CA ILE A 95 -5.91 1.39 13.08
C ILE A 95 -6.98 1.45 14.17
N HIS A 96 -8.19 1.94 13.85
CA HIS A 96 -9.34 1.96 14.77
C HIS A 96 -10.68 2.12 14.03
N TYR A 97 -11.79 1.89 14.73
CA TYR A 97 -13.14 1.79 14.18
C TYR A 97 -13.74 3.09 13.59
N ASN A 98 -13.08 4.23 13.75
CA ASN A 98 -13.55 5.54 13.25
C ASN A 98 -12.66 6.14 12.14
N VAL A 99 -11.70 5.41 11.62
CA VAL A 99 -10.76 5.93 10.62
C VAL A 99 -11.48 6.53 9.42
N ILE A 100 -12.37 5.77 8.80
CA ILE A 100 -13.09 6.22 7.60
C ILE A 100 -14.01 7.39 7.92
N LYS A 101 -14.73 7.33 9.02
CA LYS A 101 -15.63 8.40 9.44
C LYS A 101 -14.91 9.71 9.72
N SER A 102 -13.70 9.67 10.28
CA SER A 102 -12.90 10.88 10.54
C SER A 102 -12.50 11.64 9.29
N LEU A 103 -12.51 11.00 8.11
CA LEU A 103 -12.14 11.56 6.83
C LEU A 103 -13.36 11.92 5.95
N THR A 104 -14.59 11.74 6.43
CA THR A 104 -15.83 11.91 5.65
C THR A 104 -15.88 13.28 4.95
N ASN A 105 -15.60 14.36 5.68
CA ASN A 105 -15.65 15.72 5.11
C ASN A 105 -14.66 15.91 3.95
N LEU A 106 -13.49 15.27 4.01
CA LEU A 106 -12.50 15.31 2.93
C LEU A 106 -12.99 14.55 1.70
N PHE A 107 -13.57 13.38 1.90
CA PHE A 107 -14.14 12.63 0.80
C PHE A 107 -15.31 13.39 0.15
N GLU A 108 -16.21 13.95 0.95
CA GLU A 108 -17.40 14.68 0.49
C GLU A 108 -17.07 15.98 -0.24
N SER A 109 -15.95 16.63 0.05
CA SER A 109 -15.51 17.79 -0.72
C SER A 109 -15.26 17.45 -2.20
N GLY A 110 -14.84 16.20 -2.49
CA GLY A 110 -14.50 15.77 -3.86
C GLY A 110 -13.33 16.52 -4.48
N GLU A 111 -12.65 17.37 -3.69
CA GLU A 111 -11.59 18.28 -4.15
C GLU A 111 -10.31 17.55 -4.54
N PHE A 112 -10.01 16.45 -3.85
CA PHE A 112 -8.74 15.75 -4.00
C PHE A 112 -8.91 14.42 -4.73
N GLU A 113 -8.05 14.16 -5.72
CA GLU A 113 -8.00 12.90 -6.45
C GLU A 113 -7.28 11.81 -5.64
N LEU A 114 -6.40 12.22 -4.70
CA LEU A 114 -5.65 11.33 -3.83
C LEU A 114 -5.62 11.91 -2.40
N ILE A 115 -5.94 11.07 -1.40
CA ILE A 115 -5.83 11.42 0.02
C ILE A 115 -4.92 10.39 0.67
N HIS A 116 -3.86 10.82 1.34
CA HIS A 116 -2.91 9.89 1.95
C HIS A 116 -2.58 10.28 3.39
N GLY A 117 -2.34 9.26 4.20
CA GLY A 117 -1.95 9.43 5.60
C GLY A 117 -0.76 8.56 5.97
N ASN A 118 -0.54 8.45 7.27
CA ASN A 118 0.55 7.68 7.84
C ASN A 118 0.13 6.22 8.10
N THR A 119 1.11 5.34 8.25
CA THR A 119 0.90 3.93 8.58
C THR A 119 1.72 3.53 9.80
N PHE A 120 1.15 2.71 10.68
CA PHE A 120 1.87 2.10 11.78
C PHE A 120 2.43 0.76 11.34
N CYS A 121 3.76 0.64 11.27
CA CYS A 121 4.45 -0.57 10.85
C CYS A 121 4.77 -1.44 12.06
N VAL A 122 4.45 -2.73 11.99
CA VAL A 122 4.76 -3.73 13.02
C VAL A 122 5.52 -4.89 12.38
N ASP A 123 6.68 -5.21 12.92
CA ASP A 123 7.45 -6.41 12.55
C ASP A 123 7.24 -7.48 13.63
N PRO A 124 6.41 -8.51 13.38
CA PRO A 124 6.09 -9.52 14.39
C PRO A 124 7.28 -10.43 14.75
N LYS A 125 8.33 -10.47 13.92
CA LYS A 125 9.53 -11.29 14.16
C LYS A 125 10.52 -10.61 15.10
N THR A 126 10.61 -9.29 15.03
CA THR A 126 11.55 -8.50 15.83
C THR A 126 10.87 -7.71 16.94
N GLU A 127 9.54 -7.76 17.01
CA GLU A 127 8.70 -6.97 17.92
C GLU A 127 8.93 -5.44 17.81
N GLN A 128 9.52 -5.01 16.69
CA GLN A 128 9.76 -3.60 16.43
C GLN A 128 8.54 -2.96 15.77
N TYR A 129 8.28 -1.73 16.14
CA TYR A 129 7.20 -0.94 15.54
C TYR A 129 7.65 0.50 15.32
N ALA A 130 7.06 1.16 14.33
CA ALA A 130 7.30 2.56 14.04
C ALA A 130 6.13 3.16 13.22
N VAL A 131 5.90 4.45 13.38
CA VAL A 131 5.05 5.18 12.43
C VAL A 131 5.88 5.47 11.17
N LYS A 132 5.39 5.03 10.03
CA LYS A 132 5.85 5.48 8.72
C LYS A 132 5.09 6.75 8.37
N SER A 133 5.70 7.88 8.65
CA SER A 133 5.20 9.19 8.23
C SER A 133 5.62 9.47 6.78
N VAL A 134 4.71 10.04 6.01
CA VAL A 134 4.94 10.43 4.62
C VAL A 134 4.94 11.94 4.49
N PRO A 135 5.66 12.53 3.51
CA PRO A 135 5.66 13.98 3.34
C PRO A 135 4.27 14.49 2.94
N GLU A 136 3.96 15.73 3.32
CA GLU A 136 2.73 16.41 2.94
C GLU A 136 2.61 16.51 1.41
N THR A 137 3.71 16.84 0.75
CA THR A 137 3.82 16.92 -0.71
C THR A 137 4.96 16.01 -1.17
N PRO A 138 4.66 14.76 -1.54
CA PRO A 138 5.68 13.84 -2.04
C PRO A 138 6.19 14.30 -3.40
N GLU A 139 7.50 14.51 -3.50
CA GLU A 139 8.18 14.88 -4.74
C GLU A 139 8.91 13.68 -5.37
N VAL A 140 9.49 13.88 -6.54
CA VAL A 140 10.20 12.84 -7.32
C VAL A 140 11.29 12.14 -6.51
N ASP A 141 12.05 12.87 -5.68
CA ASP A 141 13.09 12.31 -4.81
C ASP A 141 12.54 11.38 -3.72
N PHE A 142 11.33 11.65 -3.21
CA PHE A 142 10.67 10.74 -2.29
C PHE A 142 10.41 9.39 -2.97
N PHE A 143 9.82 9.36 -4.17
CA PHE A 143 9.50 8.12 -4.88
C PHE A 143 10.74 7.35 -5.37
N TYR A 144 11.87 8.03 -5.55
CA TYR A 144 13.14 7.36 -5.84
C TYR A 144 13.63 6.49 -4.68
N LEU A 145 13.28 6.86 -3.44
CA LEU A 145 13.77 6.25 -2.20
C LEU A 145 12.71 5.41 -1.46
N ASP A 146 11.45 5.79 -1.54
CA ASP A 146 10.34 5.25 -0.75
C ASP A 146 9.03 5.25 -1.56
N THR A 147 7.91 4.92 -0.95
CA THR A 147 6.56 4.97 -1.54
C THR A 147 5.53 5.42 -0.52
N LEU A 148 4.40 5.93 -1.01
CA LEU A 148 3.20 6.06 -0.19
C LEU A 148 2.68 4.66 0.18
N PRO A 149 2.27 4.45 1.44
CA PRO A 149 1.67 3.19 1.84
C PRO A 149 0.28 3.04 1.20
N HIS A 150 0.10 2.05 0.32
CA HIS A 150 -1.18 1.83 -0.35
C HIS A 150 -2.33 1.59 0.65
N GLN A 151 -2.05 0.99 1.80
CA GLN A 151 -3.01 0.76 2.88
C GLN A 151 -3.38 2.02 3.69
N ALA A 152 -2.78 3.17 3.35
CA ALA A 152 -3.10 4.48 3.92
C ALA A 152 -3.31 5.54 2.82
N THR A 153 -3.56 5.11 1.59
CA THR A 153 -3.77 5.99 0.44
C THR A 153 -5.12 5.69 -0.20
N PHE A 154 -5.99 6.71 -0.24
CA PHE A 154 -7.29 6.66 -0.88
C PHE A 154 -7.17 7.31 -2.26
N TYR A 155 -7.61 6.59 -3.29
CA TYR A 155 -7.59 7.04 -4.67
C TYR A 155 -9.02 7.30 -5.14
N LYS A 156 -9.31 8.47 -5.71
CA LYS A 156 -10.56 8.68 -6.42
C LYS A 156 -10.67 7.66 -7.55
N LYS A 157 -11.80 7.00 -7.71
CA LYS A 157 -11.95 5.92 -8.70
C LYS A 157 -11.64 6.37 -10.12
N GLU A 158 -12.03 7.60 -10.46
CA GLU A 158 -11.76 8.22 -11.75
C GLU A 158 -10.28 8.25 -12.15
N VAL A 159 -9.37 8.22 -11.16
CA VAL A 159 -7.92 8.16 -11.39
C VAL A 159 -7.54 6.89 -12.16
N PHE A 160 -8.12 5.75 -11.76
CA PHE A 160 -7.88 4.47 -12.44
C PHE A 160 -8.51 4.40 -13.82
N GLU A 161 -9.64 5.04 -14.01
CA GLU A 161 -10.32 5.14 -15.32
C GLU A 161 -9.50 5.99 -16.30
N LYS A 162 -8.90 7.06 -15.81
CA LYS A 162 -8.13 8.03 -16.62
C LYS A 162 -6.69 7.59 -16.87
N PHE A 163 -6.02 7.03 -15.88
CA PHE A 163 -4.57 6.78 -15.92
C PHE A 163 -4.19 5.29 -15.91
N GLY A 164 -5.20 4.40 -15.78
CA GLY A 164 -4.99 2.95 -15.68
C GLY A 164 -4.73 2.46 -14.25
N GLY A 165 -4.67 1.15 -14.11
CA GLY A 165 -4.43 0.47 -12.83
C GLY A 165 -2.94 0.22 -12.55
N TYR A 166 -2.71 -0.80 -11.73
CA TYR A 166 -1.36 -1.27 -11.40
C TYR A 166 -0.73 -2.03 -12.56
N GLU A 167 0.58 -1.92 -12.71
CA GLU A 167 1.36 -2.71 -13.66
C GLU A 167 1.56 -4.14 -13.13
N GLU A 168 1.05 -5.14 -13.85
CA GLU A 168 1.00 -6.53 -13.39
C GLU A 168 2.31 -7.31 -13.59
N ASN A 169 3.28 -6.72 -14.27
CA ASN A 169 4.61 -7.29 -14.48
C ASN A 169 5.58 -7.08 -13.30
N PHE A 170 5.13 -6.37 -12.26
CA PHE A 170 5.84 -6.21 -11.01
C PHE A 170 5.14 -6.95 -9.87
N THR A 171 5.91 -7.32 -8.84
CA THR A 171 5.38 -8.03 -7.68
C THR A 171 5.35 -7.16 -6.42
N ILE A 172 6.25 -6.18 -6.31
CA ILE A 172 6.43 -5.41 -5.06
C ILE A 172 6.20 -3.92 -5.26
N ILE A 173 6.60 -3.31 -6.39
CA ILE A 173 6.73 -1.86 -6.51
C ILE A 173 5.71 -1.18 -7.44
N SER A 174 4.71 -1.89 -7.96
CA SER A 174 3.74 -1.28 -8.88
C SER A 174 2.94 -0.14 -8.24
N ASP A 175 2.70 -0.19 -6.94
CA ASP A 175 2.12 0.91 -6.17
C ASP A 175 3.02 2.16 -6.17
N ASN A 176 4.34 1.99 -6.05
CA ASN A 176 5.30 3.09 -6.14
C ASN A 176 5.32 3.71 -7.55
N ILE A 177 5.27 2.87 -8.58
CA ILE A 177 5.18 3.31 -9.99
C ILE A 177 3.91 4.15 -10.19
N LEU A 178 2.77 3.63 -9.76
CA LEU A 178 1.49 4.32 -9.88
C LEU A 178 1.52 5.68 -9.16
N ASN A 179 1.95 5.70 -7.91
CA ASN A 179 2.00 6.92 -7.10
C ASN A 179 2.93 7.98 -7.70
N LYS A 180 4.11 7.58 -8.20
CA LYS A 180 5.03 8.49 -8.90
C LYS A 180 4.39 9.07 -10.15
N LYS A 181 3.75 8.24 -10.99
CA LYS A 181 3.04 8.71 -12.18
C LYS A 181 1.94 9.70 -11.80
N LEU A 182 1.10 9.36 -10.85
CA LEU A 182 -0.04 10.20 -10.45
C LEU A 182 0.43 11.57 -9.93
N LEU A 183 1.36 11.59 -8.99
CA LEU A 183 1.73 12.81 -8.27
C LEU A 183 2.80 13.63 -9.01
N CYS A 184 3.76 13.00 -9.67
CA CYS A 184 4.87 13.69 -10.30
C CYS A 184 4.63 13.95 -11.79
N ASP A 185 4.09 12.98 -12.52
CA ASP A 185 3.93 13.09 -13.98
C ASP A 185 2.57 13.71 -14.35
N TYR A 186 1.48 13.21 -13.75
CA TYR A 186 0.11 13.69 -14.04
C TYR A 186 -0.35 14.81 -13.12
N ARG A 187 0.33 15.03 -11.98
CA ARG A 187 0.08 16.11 -11.02
C ARG A 187 -1.36 16.14 -10.53
N VAL A 188 -1.90 14.97 -10.20
CA VAL A 188 -3.23 14.86 -9.58
C VAL A 188 -3.28 15.63 -8.27
N SER A 189 -4.45 16.17 -7.94
CA SER A 189 -4.66 16.88 -6.68
C SER A 189 -4.55 15.91 -5.50
N ALA A 190 -3.69 16.22 -4.52
CA ALA A 190 -3.45 15.35 -3.38
C ALA A 190 -3.55 16.09 -2.05
N LYS A 191 -4.02 15.38 -1.01
CA LYS A 191 -4.10 15.87 0.36
C LYS A 191 -3.45 14.90 1.32
N HIS A 192 -2.46 15.38 2.06
CA HIS A 192 -1.96 14.68 3.22
C HIS A 192 -2.84 14.92 4.44
N VAL A 193 -3.11 13.87 5.20
CA VAL A 193 -3.71 13.94 6.52
C VAL A 193 -2.70 13.42 7.54
N ASP A 194 -2.39 14.23 8.55
CA ASP A 194 -1.48 13.81 9.63
C ASP A 194 -2.18 12.88 10.61
N GLN A 195 -2.59 11.74 10.08
CA GLN A 195 -3.31 10.69 10.81
C GLN A 195 -2.73 9.32 10.43
N VAL A 196 -2.61 8.43 11.42
CA VAL A 196 -2.35 7.02 11.16
C VAL A 196 -3.65 6.37 10.71
N ILE A 197 -3.66 5.85 9.49
CA ILE A 197 -4.83 5.23 8.85
C ILE A 197 -4.87 3.74 9.12
N SER A 198 -3.74 3.07 8.97
CA SER A 198 -3.65 1.62 8.97
C SER A 198 -2.47 1.09 9.77
N VAL A 199 -2.51 -0.19 10.05
CA VAL A 199 -1.37 -0.96 10.53
C VAL A 199 -0.88 -1.85 9.40
N PHE A 200 0.40 -1.73 9.07
CA PHE A 200 1.12 -2.59 8.14
C PHE A 200 1.90 -3.66 8.91
N VAL A 201 1.61 -4.92 8.63
CA VAL A 201 2.33 -6.03 9.25
C VAL A 201 3.45 -6.48 8.32
N CYS A 202 4.70 -6.35 8.79
CA CYS A 202 5.92 -6.58 8.01
C CYS A 202 6.26 -8.09 7.85
N ASP A 203 5.30 -8.91 7.44
CA ASP A 203 5.47 -10.35 7.18
C ASP A 203 5.16 -10.76 5.74
N GLY A 204 4.65 -9.85 4.92
CA GLY A 204 4.31 -10.05 3.51
C GLY A 204 5.52 -10.07 2.57
N ILE A 205 5.25 -10.29 1.27
CA ILE A 205 6.27 -10.42 0.20
C ILE A 205 7.22 -9.21 0.14
N SER A 206 6.69 -8.00 0.25
CA SER A 206 7.47 -6.76 0.20
C SER A 206 8.47 -6.61 1.35
N SER A 207 8.20 -7.24 2.49
CA SER A 207 9.07 -7.20 3.67
C SER A 207 10.03 -8.37 3.75
N THR A 208 9.76 -9.47 3.06
CA THR A 208 10.53 -10.73 3.17
C THR A 208 11.39 -11.01 1.96
N ASN A 209 11.05 -10.49 0.77
CA ASN A 209 11.81 -10.71 -0.46
C ASN A 209 12.66 -9.48 -0.86
N ASN A 210 13.70 -9.22 -0.07
CA ASN A 210 14.60 -8.08 -0.30
C ASN A 210 15.33 -8.13 -1.66
N LYS A 211 15.60 -9.32 -2.22
CA LYS A 211 16.28 -9.46 -3.51
C LYS A 211 15.39 -8.96 -4.65
N LEU A 212 14.15 -9.42 -4.67
CA LEU A 212 13.18 -8.99 -5.68
C LEU A 212 12.87 -7.49 -5.57
N ASP A 213 12.69 -6.96 -4.35
CA ASP A 213 12.50 -5.53 -4.13
C ASP A 213 13.64 -4.69 -4.73
N LEU A 214 14.89 -5.10 -4.51
CA LEU A 214 16.05 -4.42 -5.08
C LEU A 214 16.13 -4.51 -6.61
N GLU A 215 15.78 -5.65 -7.19
CA GLU A 215 15.77 -5.85 -8.64
C GLU A 215 14.68 -4.97 -9.30
N GLU A 216 13.48 -5.00 -8.76
CA GLU A 216 12.36 -4.20 -9.27
C GLU A 216 12.61 -2.70 -9.09
N ARG A 217 13.18 -2.25 -7.95
CA ARG A 217 13.58 -0.84 -7.75
C ARG A 217 14.62 -0.36 -8.75
N LYS A 218 15.58 -1.20 -9.14
CA LYS A 218 16.55 -0.83 -10.18
C LYS A 218 15.86 -0.63 -11.54
N ILE A 219 14.91 -1.50 -11.88
CA ILE A 219 14.12 -1.38 -13.11
C ILE A 219 13.29 -0.09 -13.04
N PHE A 220 12.63 0.17 -11.93
CA PHE A 220 11.86 1.38 -11.70
C PHE A 220 12.70 2.64 -11.84
N GLN A 221 13.84 2.71 -11.15
CA GLN A 221 14.75 3.86 -11.23
C GLN A 221 15.28 4.10 -12.63
N LYS A 222 15.53 3.03 -13.41
CA LYS A 222 16.01 3.14 -14.78
C LYS A 222 14.94 3.58 -15.77
N ASN A 223 13.71 3.09 -15.61
CA ASN A 223 12.67 3.23 -16.64
C ASN A 223 11.68 4.37 -16.37
N TYR A 224 11.57 4.82 -15.11
CA TYR A 224 10.54 5.80 -14.70
C TYR A 224 11.14 7.12 -14.18
N PHE A 225 12.46 7.27 -14.23
CA PHE A 225 13.13 8.53 -13.92
C PHE A 225 14.04 8.93 -15.08
N SER A 226 14.00 10.21 -15.46
CA SER A 226 14.92 10.76 -16.44
C SER A 226 16.33 10.92 -15.86
N ASP A 227 17.34 10.98 -16.72
CA ASP A 227 18.72 11.22 -16.29
C ASP A 227 18.87 12.53 -15.52
N GLU A 228 18.10 13.57 -15.88
CA GLU A 228 18.12 14.85 -15.20
C GLU A 228 17.50 14.74 -13.80
N GLU A 229 16.36 14.05 -13.62
CA GLU A 229 15.77 13.77 -12.29
C GLU A 229 16.77 13.00 -11.42
N ILE A 230 17.40 11.95 -11.96
CA ILE A 230 18.40 11.15 -11.22
C ILE A 230 19.59 12.02 -10.79
N LYS A 231 20.07 12.91 -11.66
CA LYS A 231 21.17 13.84 -11.37
C LYS A 231 20.80 14.81 -10.25
N GLN A 232 19.61 15.41 -10.31
CA GLN A 232 19.10 16.32 -9.28
C GLN A 232 18.91 15.62 -7.94
N ILE A 233 18.34 14.41 -7.93
CA ILE A 233 18.16 13.58 -6.71
C ILE A 233 19.52 13.28 -6.09
N LYS A 234 20.50 12.83 -6.88
CA LYS A 234 21.86 12.53 -6.38
C LYS A 234 22.54 13.78 -5.81
N ALA A 235 22.37 14.94 -6.46
CA ALA A 235 22.91 16.21 -5.96
C ALA A 235 22.27 16.61 -4.61
N LYS A 236 20.93 16.52 -4.47
CA LYS A 236 20.23 16.74 -3.19
C LYS A 236 20.75 15.81 -2.09
N LEU A 237 20.95 14.52 -2.39
CA LEU A 237 21.44 13.53 -1.42
C LEU A 237 22.87 13.79 -0.94
N ILE A 238 23.73 14.42 -1.75
CA ILE A 238 25.11 14.78 -1.40
C ILE A 238 25.14 15.93 -0.37
N VAL A 239 24.22 16.90 -0.49
CA VAL A 239 24.17 18.11 0.34
C VAL A 239 23.46 17.90 1.69
N LEU A 240 22.79 16.77 1.91
CA LEU A 240 22.09 16.51 3.18
C LEU A 240 23.05 16.53 4.38
N PRO A 241 22.70 17.22 5.49
CA PRO A 241 23.50 17.22 6.72
C PRO A 241 23.76 15.80 7.23
N SER A 242 24.93 15.58 7.81
CA SER A 242 25.38 14.23 8.22
C SER A 242 24.42 13.48 9.16
N LYS A 243 23.63 14.19 9.98
CA LYS A 243 22.57 13.58 10.82
C LYS A 243 21.38 13.08 10.00
N LYS A 244 20.87 13.88 9.02
CA LYS A 244 19.79 13.46 8.10
C LYS A 244 20.30 12.41 7.13
N LYS A 245 21.53 12.53 6.66
CA LYS A 245 22.21 11.53 5.83
C LYS A 245 22.43 10.22 6.61
N LYS A 246 22.75 10.27 7.91
CA LYS A 246 22.82 9.09 8.77
C LYS A 246 21.43 8.44 9.03
N SER A 247 20.36 9.23 9.13
CA SER A 247 19.00 8.70 9.26
C SER A 247 18.54 8.03 7.96
N LEU A 248 18.77 8.67 6.81
CA LEU A 248 18.48 8.13 5.49
C LEU A 248 19.40 6.93 5.16
N LEU A 249 20.71 7.04 5.44
CA LEU A 249 21.66 5.92 5.31
C LEU A 249 21.41 4.81 6.32
N ARG A 250 20.85 5.09 7.52
CA ARG A 250 20.39 4.06 8.45
C ARG A 250 19.14 3.36 7.94
N PHE A 251 18.25 4.06 7.26
CA PHE A 251 17.10 3.46 6.59
C PHE A 251 17.56 2.59 5.42
N ILE A 252 18.41 3.12 4.55
CA ILE A 252 19.07 2.38 3.45
C ILE A 252 19.98 1.26 4.00
N ALA A 253 20.74 1.52 5.07
CA ALA A 253 21.60 0.52 5.70
C ALA A 253 20.81 -0.54 6.49
N LYS A 254 19.63 -0.23 7.04
CA LYS A 254 18.74 -1.27 7.59
C LYS A 254 18.28 -2.23 6.49
N ILE A 255 18.03 -1.73 5.28
CA ILE A 255 17.78 -2.54 4.09
C ILE A 255 19.04 -3.36 3.73
N LEU A 256 20.22 -2.73 3.71
CA LEU A 256 21.50 -3.38 3.36
C LEU A 256 22.07 -4.29 4.46
N ILE A 257 21.84 -3.98 5.74
CA ILE A 257 22.28 -4.84 6.88
C ILE A 257 21.42 -6.10 6.94
N LYS A 258 20.13 -6.04 6.62
CA LYS A 258 19.31 -7.26 6.45
C LYS A 258 19.87 -8.16 5.34
N ILE A 259 20.42 -7.59 4.27
CA ILE A 259 21.05 -8.32 3.17
C ILE A 259 22.36 -9.00 3.66
N ARG A 260 23.20 -8.29 4.41
CA ARG A 260 24.50 -8.77 4.89
C ARG A 260 24.39 -9.84 5.98
N THR A 261 23.40 -9.71 6.88
CA THR A 261 23.13 -10.74 7.91
C THR A 261 22.49 -11.98 7.32
N TRP A 262 21.77 -11.85 6.20
CA TRP A 262 21.24 -13.02 5.48
C TRP A 262 22.35 -13.79 4.75
N GLN A 263 23.28 -13.09 4.07
CA GLN A 263 24.44 -13.71 3.41
C GLN A 263 25.36 -14.42 4.41
N ASN A 264 25.60 -13.83 5.59
CA ASN A 264 26.43 -14.45 6.63
C ASN A 264 25.75 -15.63 7.36
N LYS A 265 24.41 -15.76 7.32
CA LYS A 265 23.69 -16.91 7.90
C LYS A 265 23.53 -18.09 6.95
N ASN A 266 23.61 -17.87 5.64
CA ASN A 266 23.38 -18.91 4.63
C ASN A 266 24.64 -19.33 3.87
N GLY A 267 25.84 -18.89 4.29
CA GLY A 267 27.13 -19.47 3.88
C GLY A 267 27.41 -19.41 2.38
N GLU A 268 27.09 -18.29 1.69
CA GLU A 268 27.58 -17.96 0.36
C GLU A 268 27.97 -16.48 0.27
#